data_7879f2eae49aef50a932ce9b4380a0ca
#
_entry.id   7879f2eae49aef50a932ce9b4380a0ca
#
_cell.length_a   1.000
_cell.length_b   1.000
_cell.length_c   1.000
_cell.angle_alpha   90.00
_cell.angle_beta   90.00
_cell.angle_gamma   90.00
#
_symmetry.space_group_name_H-M   'P 1'
#
loop_
_entity.id
_entity.type
_entity.pdbx_description
1 polymer ?
#
loop_
_entity_poly.entity_id
_entity_poly.type
_entity_poly.pdbx_seq_one_letter_code
_entity_poly.pdbx_strand_id
1 'polypeptide(L)'
;YTNVLELVTKVGEKFGGTHLKVSLPSLRIESVSIDLMEKLRDKRSGGFTLAPEAATERMRRIINKYIPDEDIINTTREIYSRGWTTIKLYFMIGHPSETLEDVQAIADLCKRVIAEGRKVAGMRVKLNAGVSTFVPKSQTPFQWVSCDTPEQIRAKQALLRRELGRDRSIKLSLTDAEDSFLESWLSRGDRKMAEVVYTAWKNGSKFDAWNEGKKYDAWMEAFAEHGLDPLFYTHRQRRTDEVFPWEHITAAVRKNFLFQDFRQSLEGQIRVDCRLDCFACGILPTFAQIRRENPGDVWKCPDVKSPGKKAIPQGDNVNGAVTSDQLAVNSLPVVGG
;
A
#
# COMPACT_ATOMS: atom_id res chain seq x y z
N TYR A 1 -4.64 -16.58 6.22
CA TYR A 1 -4.87 -18.00 6.52
C TYR A 1 -5.99 -18.11 7.56
N THR A 2 -7.05 -18.83 7.22
CA THR A 2 -8.31 -18.89 8.00
C THR A 2 -8.12 -19.49 9.39
N ASN A 3 -7.25 -20.47 9.56
CA ASN A 3 -7.06 -21.21 10.79
C ASN A 3 -5.78 -20.79 11.55
N VAL A 4 -5.40 -19.51 11.49
CA VAL A 4 -4.17 -19.03 12.13
C VAL A 4 -4.15 -19.26 13.64
N LEU A 5 -5.28 -19.08 14.33
CA LEU A 5 -5.40 -19.30 15.77
C LEU A 5 -5.15 -20.76 16.14
N GLU A 6 -5.79 -21.69 15.43
CA GLU A 6 -5.59 -23.14 15.63
C GLU A 6 -4.13 -23.54 15.37
N LEU A 7 -3.53 -23.05 14.28
CA LEU A 7 -2.14 -23.31 13.95
C LEU A 7 -1.20 -22.85 15.06
N VAL A 8 -1.34 -21.60 15.51
CA VAL A 8 -0.52 -21.01 16.58
C VAL A 8 -0.69 -21.79 17.89
N THR A 9 -1.92 -22.19 18.21
CA THR A 9 -2.22 -23.01 19.39
C THR A 9 -1.50 -24.35 19.32
N LYS A 10 -1.66 -25.11 18.23
CA LYS A 10 -1.00 -26.43 18.06
C LYS A 10 0.53 -26.33 18.05
N VAL A 11 1.09 -25.28 17.45
CA VAL A 11 2.54 -25.04 17.51
C VAL A 11 2.98 -24.71 18.92
N GLY A 12 2.21 -23.88 19.66
CA GLY A 12 2.47 -23.60 21.08
C GLY A 12 2.44 -24.81 21.97
N GLU A 13 1.46 -25.69 21.78
CA GLU A 13 1.33 -26.97 22.53
C GLU A 13 2.47 -27.93 22.22
N LYS A 14 2.79 -28.12 20.92
CA LYS A 14 3.83 -29.10 20.51
C LYS A 14 5.24 -28.67 20.91
N PHE A 15 5.53 -27.38 20.88
CA PHE A 15 6.86 -26.81 21.12
C PHE A 15 6.92 -25.95 22.38
N GLY A 16 5.90 -26.02 23.25
CA GLY A 16 5.89 -25.38 24.56
C GLY A 16 7.08 -25.90 25.39
N GLY A 17 7.79 -24.99 26.06
CA GLY A 17 9.01 -25.32 26.81
C GLY A 17 10.30 -25.41 26.01
N THR A 18 10.24 -25.30 24.68
CA THR A 18 11.43 -25.12 23.82
C THR A 18 11.75 -23.64 23.63
N HIS A 19 12.95 -23.31 23.12
CA HIS A 19 13.33 -21.95 22.78
C HIS A 19 12.72 -21.45 21.43
N LEU A 20 11.74 -22.18 20.89
CA LEU A 20 11.05 -21.81 19.65
C LEU A 20 10.20 -20.54 19.87
N LYS A 21 10.43 -19.51 19.06
CA LYS A 21 9.63 -18.30 19.03
C LYS A 21 8.70 -18.32 17.81
N VAL A 22 7.40 -18.21 18.04
CA VAL A 22 6.42 -18.04 16.97
C VAL A 22 6.31 -16.54 16.67
N SER A 23 6.64 -16.14 15.44
CA SER A 23 6.43 -14.79 14.94
C SER A 23 5.39 -14.84 13.84
N LEU A 24 4.41 -13.96 13.91
CA LEU A 24 3.44 -13.79 12.84
C LEU A 24 3.85 -12.60 11.96
N PRO A 25 3.60 -12.67 10.65
CA PRO A 25 3.74 -11.51 9.78
C PRO A 25 2.73 -10.42 10.16
N SER A 26 2.76 -9.29 9.47
CA SER A 26 1.80 -8.19 9.67
C SER A 26 0.37 -8.70 9.64
N LEU A 27 -0.37 -8.43 10.71
CA LEU A 27 -1.77 -8.82 10.85
C LEU A 27 -2.68 -7.69 10.39
N ARG A 28 -3.82 -8.04 9.81
CA ARG A 28 -4.90 -7.08 9.60
C ARG A 28 -5.47 -6.68 10.96
N ILE A 29 -5.78 -5.40 11.13
CA ILE A 29 -6.33 -4.87 12.40
C ILE A 29 -7.61 -5.62 12.77
N GLU A 30 -8.48 -5.90 11.81
CA GLU A 30 -9.73 -6.64 12.00
C GLU A 30 -9.53 -8.12 12.36
N SER A 31 -8.37 -8.70 12.10
CA SER A 31 -8.06 -10.12 12.37
C SER A 31 -7.25 -10.33 13.65
N VAL A 32 -6.92 -9.25 14.36
CA VAL A 32 -6.25 -9.34 15.66
C VAL A 32 -7.27 -9.71 16.72
N SER A 33 -7.37 -11.02 17.02
CA SER A 33 -8.25 -11.50 18.08
C SER A 33 -7.53 -11.53 19.42
N ILE A 34 -8.31 -11.38 20.49
CA ILE A 34 -7.86 -11.49 21.88
C ILE A 34 -7.15 -12.83 22.11
N ASP A 35 -7.77 -13.91 21.66
CA ASP A 35 -7.24 -15.28 21.81
C ASP A 35 -5.89 -15.46 21.11
N LEU A 36 -5.74 -14.87 19.91
CA LEU A 36 -4.46 -14.91 19.20
C LEU A 36 -3.37 -14.16 19.95
N MET A 37 -3.69 -13.00 20.53
CA MET A 37 -2.76 -12.24 21.35
C MET A 37 -2.33 -13.01 22.60
N GLU A 38 -3.26 -13.68 23.27
CA GLU A 38 -2.96 -14.48 24.45
C GLU A 38 -2.04 -15.66 24.14
N LYS A 39 -2.27 -16.37 23.04
CA LYS A 39 -1.41 -17.47 22.59
C LYS A 39 0.01 -17.05 22.22
N LEU A 40 0.18 -15.79 21.83
CA LEU A 40 1.49 -15.19 21.53
C LEU A 40 2.16 -14.54 22.75
N ARG A 41 1.46 -14.44 23.89
CA ARG A 41 1.85 -13.65 25.06
C ARG A 41 3.16 -14.10 25.71
N ASP A 42 3.42 -15.40 25.78
CA ASP A 42 4.59 -15.96 26.50
C ASP A 42 5.91 -15.79 25.74
N LYS A 43 5.87 -15.27 24.52
CA LYS A 43 7.02 -15.15 23.62
C LYS A 43 7.30 -13.70 23.17
N ARG A 44 7.16 -12.74 24.08
CA ARG A 44 7.14 -11.27 23.89
C ARG A 44 8.42 -10.61 23.36
N SER A 45 9.20 -11.20 22.50
CA SER A 45 10.44 -10.56 22.03
C SER A 45 10.31 -9.71 20.77
N GLY A 46 9.10 -9.48 20.24
CA GLY A 46 8.85 -8.66 19.04
C GLY A 46 7.76 -7.62 19.30
N GLY A 47 7.78 -6.52 18.56
CA GLY A 47 6.67 -5.56 18.51
C GLY A 47 5.50 -6.10 17.71
N PHE A 48 4.29 -5.65 18.02
CA PHE A 48 3.11 -5.93 17.21
C PHE A 48 3.10 -5.04 15.95
N THR A 49 2.81 -5.62 14.81
CA THR A 49 2.83 -4.86 13.54
C THR A 49 1.41 -4.70 13.00
N LEU A 50 1.01 -3.47 12.79
CA LEU A 50 -0.26 -3.08 12.18
C LEU A 50 0.03 -2.17 10.98
N ALA A 51 -0.76 -2.29 9.93
CA ALA A 51 -0.60 -1.50 8.71
C ALA A 51 -1.90 -0.75 8.37
N PRO A 52 -2.14 0.42 8.95
CA PRO A 52 -3.26 1.28 8.55
C PRO A 52 -3.12 1.79 7.11
N GLU A 53 -1.89 1.89 6.60
CA GLU A 53 -1.44 2.43 5.31
C GLU A 53 -1.66 3.93 5.16
N ALA A 54 -2.76 4.48 5.67
CA ALA A 54 -3.07 5.90 5.69
C ALA A 54 -3.70 6.30 7.04
N ALA A 55 -3.53 7.56 7.43
CA ALA A 55 -3.97 8.02 8.76
C ALA A 55 -5.40 8.55 8.77
N THR A 56 -5.91 9.07 7.65
CA THR A 56 -7.30 9.54 7.57
C THR A 56 -8.23 8.46 7.05
N GLU A 57 -9.47 8.44 7.53
CA GLU A 57 -10.50 7.53 7.01
C GLU A 57 -10.76 7.78 5.52
N ARG A 58 -10.68 9.04 5.09
CA ARG A 58 -10.79 9.42 3.68
C ARG A 58 -9.76 8.68 2.84
N MET A 59 -8.49 8.73 3.21
CA MET A 59 -7.42 8.06 2.48
C MET A 59 -7.56 6.53 2.54
N ARG A 60 -7.95 5.97 3.69
CA ARG A 60 -8.22 4.53 3.82
C ARG A 60 -9.38 4.06 2.92
N ARG A 61 -10.38 4.92 2.69
CA ARG A 61 -11.44 4.62 1.69
C ARG A 61 -10.89 4.62 0.27
N ILE A 62 -10.08 5.62 -0.10
CA ILE A 62 -9.46 5.71 -1.44
C ILE A 62 -8.63 4.46 -1.76
N ILE A 63 -7.86 3.95 -0.82
CA ILE A 63 -7.06 2.74 -1.02
C ILE A 63 -7.84 1.43 -0.77
N ASN A 64 -9.15 1.52 -0.59
CA ASN A 64 -10.06 0.41 -0.29
C ASN A 64 -9.61 -0.45 0.92
N LYS A 65 -9.08 0.20 1.93
CA LYS A 65 -8.66 -0.42 3.20
C LYS A 65 -9.30 0.33 4.36
N TYR A 66 -10.63 0.38 4.35
CA TYR A 66 -11.35 1.12 5.36
C TYR A 66 -11.25 0.46 6.73
N ILE A 67 -10.67 1.18 7.66
CA ILE A 67 -10.55 0.85 9.08
C ILE A 67 -10.94 2.13 9.84
N PRO A 68 -11.96 2.09 10.70
CA PRO A 68 -12.30 3.23 11.54
C PRO A 68 -11.13 3.64 12.45
N ASP A 69 -11.00 4.93 12.73
CA ASP A 69 -9.98 5.44 13.64
C ASP A 69 -10.04 4.79 15.02
N GLU A 70 -11.27 4.59 15.52
CA GLU A 70 -11.49 3.97 16.81
C GLU A 70 -10.99 2.54 16.89
N ASP A 71 -11.11 1.77 15.81
CA ASP A 71 -10.63 0.38 15.75
C ASP A 71 -9.09 0.34 15.86
N ILE A 72 -8.39 1.30 15.23
CA ILE A 72 -6.94 1.41 15.35
C ILE A 72 -6.57 1.72 16.81
N ILE A 73 -7.22 2.70 17.40
CA ILE A 73 -6.94 3.14 18.79
C ILE A 73 -7.28 2.02 19.79
N ASN A 74 -8.44 1.38 19.64
CA ASN A 74 -8.86 0.30 20.51
C ASN A 74 -7.93 -0.90 20.42
N THR A 75 -7.56 -1.32 19.21
CA THR A 75 -6.61 -2.42 18.99
C THR A 75 -5.24 -2.09 19.60
N THR A 76 -4.74 -0.88 19.43
CA THR A 76 -3.45 -0.49 20.00
C THR A 76 -3.48 -0.42 21.53
N ARG A 77 -4.58 0.09 22.12
CA ARG A 77 -4.81 0.08 23.58
C ARG A 77 -4.80 -1.34 24.11
N GLU A 78 -5.49 -2.27 23.43
CA GLU A 78 -5.57 -3.66 23.81
C GLU A 78 -4.21 -4.36 23.76
N ILE A 79 -3.41 -4.10 22.73
CA ILE A 79 -2.04 -4.62 22.60
C ILE A 79 -1.18 -4.15 23.79
N TYR A 80 -1.20 -2.85 24.11
CA TYR A 80 -0.42 -2.33 25.23
C TYR A 80 -0.90 -2.83 26.58
N SER A 81 -2.21 -2.96 26.81
CA SER A 81 -2.78 -3.47 28.06
C SER A 81 -2.36 -4.89 28.36
N ARG A 82 -2.11 -5.70 27.32
CA ARG A 82 -1.62 -7.07 27.45
C ARG A 82 -0.11 -7.18 27.62
N GLY A 83 0.58 -6.05 27.75
CA GLY A 83 1.99 -5.97 28.11
C GLY A 83 2.98 -5.96 26.97
N TRP A 84 2.53 -5.82 25.70
CA TRP A 84 3.45 -5.40 24.67
C TRP A 84 3.88 -3.95 24.90
N THR A 85 5.15 -3.70 24.72
CA THR A 85 5.70 -2.36 24.93
C THR A 85 5.96 -1.62 23.61
N THR A 86 5.96 -2.35 22.49
CA THR A 86 6.29 -1.75 21.17
C THR A 86 5.22 -2.15 20.15
N ILE A 87 4.68 -1.14 19.48
CA ILE A 87 3.83 -1.31 18.28
C ILE A 87 4.58 -0.75 17.09
N LYS A 88 4.44 -1.41 15.93
CA LYS A 88 4.90 -0.92 14.64
C LYS A 88 3.68 -0.55 13.81
N LEU A 89 3.62 0.70 13.33
CA LEU A 89 2.62 1.16 12.38
C LEU A 89 3.28 1.41 11.04
N TYR A 90 2.66 0.93 9.97
CA TYR A 90 3.10 1.21 8.60
C TYR A 90 2.13 2.12 7.89
N PHE A 91 2.70 3.11 7.21
CA PHE A 91 2.00 4.10 6.40
C PHE A 91 2.68 4.24 5.03
N MET A 92 1.95 4.79 4.09
CA MET A 92 2.49 5.27 2.82
C MET A 92 2.12 6.74 2.63
N ILE A 93 3.01 7.51 2.01
CA ILE A 93 2.79 8.88 1.53
C ILE A 93 2.90 8.93 0.01
N GLY A 94 2.26 9.91 -0.62
CA GLY A 94 2.24 10.04 -2.08
C GLY A 94 1.07 9.31 -2.75
N HIS A 95 0.02 9.03 -2.00
CA HIS A 95 -1.21 8.47 -2.58
C HIS A 95 -1.91 9.49 -3.50
N PRO A 96 -2.67 9.01 -4.52
CA PRO A 96 -3.55 9.89 -5.28
C PRO A 96 -4.49 10.67 -4.34
N SER A 97 -4.66 11.96 -4.60
CA SER A 97 -5.50 12.88 -3.82
C SER A 97 -5.07 13.10 -2.36
N GLU A 98 -3.85 12.69 -1.98
CA GLU A 98 -3.30 12.96 -0.66
C GLU A 98 -2.96 14.44 -0.48
N THR A 99 -3.33 15.01 0.65
CA THR A 99 -3.01 16.39 1.04
C THR A 99 -1.98 16.42 2.16
N LEU A 100 -1.42 17.60 2.45
CA LEU A 100 -0.51 17.75 3.59
C LEU A 100 -1.20 17.52 4.94
N GLU A 101 -2.51 17.75 5.01
CA GLU A 101 -3.33 17.46 6.19
C GLU A 101 -3.44 15.95 6.42
N ASP A 102 -3.54 15.14 5.34
CA ASP A 102 -3.51 13.68 5.47
C ASP A 102 -2.16 13.17 5.96
N VAL A 103 -1.08 13.81 5.53
CA VAL A 103 0.27 13.50 6.02
C VAL A 103 0.44 13.93 7.48
N GLN A 104 -0.06 15.13 7.86
CA GLN A 104 -0.08 15.59 9.26
C GLN A 104 -0.84 14.61 10.15
N ALA A 105 -1.96 14.08 9.67
CA ALA A 105 -2.77 13.10 10.38
C ALA A 105 -1.99 11.82 10.73
N ILE A 106 -0.94 11.45 9.96
CA ILE A 106 -0.04 10.34 10.33
C ILE A 106 0.65 10.63 11.67
N ALA A 107 1.17 11.85 11.81
CA ALA A 107 1.82 12.26 13.04
C ALA A 107 0.83 12.32 14.21
N ASP A 108 -0.37 12.83 13.98
CA ASP A 108 -1.40 12.95 15.00
C ASP A 108 -1.92 11.57 15.46
N LEU A 109 -2.11 10.63 14.54
CA LEU A 109 -2.47 9.26 14.87
C LEU A 109 -1.37 8.58 15.70
N CYS A 110 -0.10 8.75 15.34
CA CYS A 110 1.03 8.21 16.12
C CYS A 110 1.05 8.79 17.56
N LYS A 111 0.83 10.10 17.71
CA LYS A 111 0.74 10.77 19.02
C LYS A 111 -0.44 10.24 19.83
N ARG A 112 -1.61 10.06 19.21
CA ARG A 112 -2.81 9.48 19.87
C ARG A 112 -2.54 8.05 20.34
N VAL A 113 -1.93 7.20 19.52
CA VAL A 113 -1.58 5.80 19.88
C VAL A 113 -0.64 5.76 21.09
N ILE A 114 0.39 6.61 21.13
CA ILE A 114 1.30 6.71 22.29
C ILE A 114 0.57 7.22 23.52
N ALA A 115 -0.28 8.24 23.38
CA ALA A 115 -1.06 8.78 24.50
C ALA A 115 -1.98 7.71 25.12
N GLU A 116 -2.68 6.94 24.30
CA GLU A 116 -3.51 5.83 24.77
C GLU A 116 -2.68 4.71 25.40
N GLY A 117 -1.54 4.36 24.79
CA GLY A 117 -0.64 3.37 25.37
C GLY A 117 -0.09 3.79 26.75
N ARG A 118 0.24 5.07 26.94
CA ARG A 118 0.70 5.60 28.23
C ARG A 118 -0.35 5.47 29.33
N LYS A 119 -1.64 5.59 29.01
CA LYS A 119 -2.73 5.39 30.00
C LYS A 119 -2.79 3.99 30.55
N VAL A 120 -2.47 2.97 29.76
CA VAL A 120 -2.62 1.55 30.13
C VAL A 120 -1.32 0.85 30.49
N ALA A 121 -0.17 1.30 29.98
CA ALA A 121 1.12 0.66 30.17
C ALA A 121 2.25 1.61 30.65
N GLY A 122 1.93 2.89 30.90
CA GLY A 122 2.86 3.90 31.42
C GLY A 122 3.90 4.34 30.38
N MET A 123 4.97 4.97 30.84
CA MET A 123 5.97 5.63 29.98
C MET A 123 6.89 4.67 29.19
N ARG A 124 6.80 3.39 29.41
CA ARG A 124 7.62 2.38 28.71
C ARG A 124 7.15 2.06 27.28
N VAL A 125 5.99 2.56 26.89
CA VAL A 125 5.44 2.31 25.54
C VAL A 125 6.31 2.95 24.46
N LYS A 126 6.44 2.24 23.35
CA LYS A 126 7.18 2.64 22.15
C LYS A 126 6.33 2.44 20.90
N LEU A 127 6.52 3.31 19.93
CA LEU A 127 5.92 3.21 18.61
C LEU A 127 7.01 3.32 17.54
N ASN A 128 7.03 2.38 16.61
CA ASN A 128 7.85 2.47 15.41
C ASN A 128 6.91 2.82 14.24
N ALA A 129 7.00 4.03 13.72
CA ALA A 129 6.28 4.48 12.53
C ALA A 129 7.16 4.27 11.30
N GLY A 130 6.81 3.31 10.45
CA GLY A 130 7.44 3.11 9.15
C GLY A 130 6.59 3.78 8.08
N VAL A 131 7.18 4.67 7.30
CA VAL A 131 6.50 5.40 6.24
C VAL A 131 7.24 5.18 4.92
N SER A 132 6.60 4.51 3.98
CA SER A 132 7.11 4.31 2.62
C SER A 132 6.46 5.29 1.65
N THR A 133 7.05 5.42 0.46
CA THR A 133 6.44 6.16 -0.64
C THR A 133 5.54 5.23 -1.44
N PHE A 134 4.38 5.73 -1.82
CA PHE A 134 3.48 5.02 -2.71
C PHE A 134 4.05 4.99 -4.14
N VAL A 135 4.24 3.78 -4.66
CA VAL A 135 4.62 3.55 -6.06
C VAL A 135 3.48 2.82 -6.76
N PRO A 136 2.82 3.45 -7.75
CA PRO A 136 1.74 2.81 -8.49
C PRO A 136 2.24 1.55 -9.20
N LYS A 137 1.56 0.43 -8.99
CA LYS A 137 1.92 -0.87 -9.58
C LYS A 137 1.09 -1.19 -10.81
N SER A 138 1.69 -1.96 -11.73
CA SER A 138 1.01 -2.57 -12.86
C SER A 138 -0.15 -3.46 -12.40
N GLN A 139 -1.17 -3.61 -13.25
CA GLN A 139 -2.33 -4.46 -12.99
C GLN A 139 -3.12 -4.11 -11.71
N THR A 140 -3.03 -2.84 -11.25
CA THR A 140 -3.79 -2.32 -10.12
C THR A 140 -4.68 -1.13 -10.55
N PRO A 141 -5.71 -0.77 -9.76
CA PRO A 141 -6.51 0.42 -10.04
C PRO A 141 -5.68 1.71 -10.19
N PHE A 142 -4.55 1.82 -9.50
CA PHE A 142 -3.70 3.02 -9.53
C PHE A 142 -2.62 3.01 -10.61
N GLN A 143 -2.62 2.07 -11.56
CA GLN A 143 -1.60 2.00 -12.61
C GLN A 143 -1.54 3.25 -13.51
N TRP A 144 -2.56 4.09 -13.52
CA TRP A 144 -2.63 5.34 -14.29
C TRP A 144 -1.98 6.53 -13.62
N VAL A 145 -1.88 6.54 -12.28
CA VAL A 145 -1.43 7.71 -11.54
C VAL A 145 0.08 7.90 -11.61
N SER A 146 0.52 9.15 -11.47
CA SER A 146 1.93 9.51 -11.31
C SER A 146 2.41 9.22 -9.88
N CYS A 147 3.72 9.08 -9.72
CA CYS A 147 4.36 9.18 -8.40
C CYS A 147 4.49 10.66 -8.00
N ASP A 148 4.59 10.92 -6.72
CA ASP A 148 5.04 12.23 -6.22
C ASP A 148 6.47 12.53 -6.70
N THR A 149 6.78 13.81 -6.89
CA THR A 149 8.14 14.25 -7.20
C THR A 149 9.06 14.11 -5.98
N PRO A 150 10.39 14.10 -6.19
CA PRO A 150 11.35 14.08 -5.07
C PRO A 150 11.10 15.18 -4.06
N GLU A 151 10.78 16.38 -4.55
CA GLU A 151 10.52 17.57 -3.73
C GLU A 151 9.26 17.37 -2.87
N GLN A 152 8.18 16.85 -3.46
CA GLN A 152 6.94 16.54 -2.76
C GLN A 152 7.17 15.49 -1.67
N ILE A 153 7.89 14.41 -1.98
CA ILE A 153 8.23 13.36 -1.02
C ILE A 153 9.06 13.96 0.13
N ARG A 154 10.11 14.72 -0.17
CA ARG A 154 10.98 15.34 0.85
C ARG A 154 10.22 16.32 1.72
N ALA A 155 9.30 17.11 1.16
CA ALA A 155 8.44 18.03 1.92
C ALA A 155 7.53 17.27 2.91
N LYS A 156 6.87 16.20 2.46
CA LYS A 156 6.06 15.33 3.30
C LYS A 156 6.88 14.65 4.41
N GLN A 157 8.07 14.17 4.08
CA GLN A 157 9.00 13.58 5.04
C GLN A 157 9.50 14.61 6.07
N ALA A 158 9.79 15.84 5.64
CA ALA A 158 10.21 16.93 6.54
C ALA A 158 9.11 17.28 7.54
N LEU A 159 7.84 17.32 7.09
CA LEU A 159 6.69 17.49 7.96
C LEU A 159 6.66 16.41 9.06
N LEU A 160 6.77 15.14 8.68
CA LEU A 160 6.75 14.02 9.64
C LEU A 160 7.93 14.06 10.61
N ARG A 161 9.15 14.38 10.13
CA ARG A 161 10.33 14.55 11.01
C ARG A 161 10.14 15.67 12.01
N ARG A 162 9.57 16.80 11.59
CA ARG A 162 9.27 17.95 12.47
C ARG A 162 8.28 17.56 13.57
N GLU A 163 7.22 16.85 13.20
CA GLU A 163 6.11 16.52 14.09
C GLU A 163 6.43 15.39 15.08
N LEU A 164 7.20 14.40 14.65
CA LEU A 164 7.47 13.18 15.43
C LEU A 164 8.87 13.14 16.04
N GLY A 165 9.82 13.93 15.53
CA GLY A 165 11.22 13.84 15.94
C GLY A 165 11.52 14.22 17.39
N ARG A 166 10.58 14.87 18.08
CA ARG A 166 10.75 15.30 19.49
C ARG A 166 10.31 14.27 20.52
N ASP A 167 9.42 13.31 20.14
CA ASP A 167 8.95 12.30 21.09
C ASP A 167 9.86 11.04 21.03
N ARG A 168 10.67 10.86 22.08
CA ARG A 168 11.58 9.72 22.21
C ARG A 168 10.88 8.36 22.28
N SER A 169 9.56 8.34 22.44
CA SER A 169 8.77 7.11 22.40
C SER A 169 8.38 6.69 20.99
N ILE A 170 8.58 7.59 20.00
CA ILE A 170 8.26 7.36 18.60
C ILE A 170 9.56 7.29 17.78
N LYS A 171 9.79 6.14 17.15
CA LYS A 171 10.87 5.98 16.17
C LYS A 171 10.25 6.09 14.76
N LEU A 172 10.62 7.14 14.03
CA LEU A 172 10.22 7.33 12.64
C LEU A 172 11.27 6.71 11.70
N SER A 173 10.82 5.87 10.77
CA SER A 173 11.63 5.33 9.68
C SER A 173 10.96 5.71 8.36
N LEU A 174 11.70 6.34 7.47
CA LEU A 174 11.21 6.82 6.16
C LEU A 174 11.99 6.09 5.07
N THR A 175 11.30 5.65 4.02
CA THR A 175 11.95 5.15 2.81
C THR A 175 12.60 6.32 2.07
N ASP A 176 13.82 6.13 1.61
CA ASP A 176 14.51 7.13 0.82
C ASP A 176 13.74 7.41 -0.50
N ALA A 177 13.69 8.68 -0.90
CA ALA A 177 13.02 9.08 -2.14
C ALA A 177 13.65 8.43 -3.37
N GLU A 178 14.98 8.30 -3.38
CA GLU A 178 15.72 7.69 -4.49
C GLU A 178 15.43 6.19 -4.63
N ASP A 179 15.24 5.47 -3.51
CA ASP A 179 14.82 4.06 -3.53
C ASP A 179 13.43 3.91 -4.15
N SER A 180 12.53 4.85 -3.85
CA SER A 180 11.18 4.87 -4.42
C SER A 180 11.20 5.13 -5.93
N PHE A 181 12.14 5.94 -6.44
CA PHE A 181 12.30 6.15 -7.88
C PHE A 181 12.87 4.94 -8.57
N LEU A 182 13.91 4.33 -8.01
CA LEU A 182 14.46 3.08 -8.54
C LEU A 182 13.38 2.01 -8.64
N GLU A 183 12.59 1.82 -7.60
CA GLU A 183 11.44 0.91 -7.62
C GLU A 183 10.43 1.28 -8.71
N SER A 184 10.14 2.58 -8.87
CA SER A 184 9.20 3.07 -9.87
C SER A 184 9.69 2.83 -11.29
N TRP A 185 10.95 3.12 -11.60
CA TRP A 185 11.54 2.86 -12.92
C TRP A 185 11.44 1.39 -13.30
N LEU A 186 11.82 0.50 -12.38
CA LEU A 186 11.81 -0.95 -12.62
C LEU A 186 10.40 -1.52 -12.73
N SER A 187 9.44 -0.99 -11.96
CA SER A 187 8.06 -1.52 -11.96
C SER A 187 7.15 -0.91 -13.03
N ARG A 188 7.52 0.21 -13.63
CA ARG A 188 6.68 0.97 -14.57
C ARG A 188 7.33 1.20 -15.94
N GLY A 189 8.59 0.82 -16.10
CA GLY A 189 9.36 0.96 -17.32
C GLY A 189 8.89 0.06 -18.45
N ASP A 190 9.38 0.35 -19.63
CA ASP A 190 9.21 -0.44 -20.83
C ASP A 190 10.52 -1.20 -21.19
N ARG A 191 10.56 -1.84 -22.37
CA ARG A 191 11.73 -2.62 -22.80
C ARG A 191 13.03 -1.80 -22.94
N LYS A 192 12.93 -0.49 -23.14
CA LYS A 192 14.10 0.40 -23.23
C LYS A 192 14.86 0.47 -21.90
N MET A 193 14.17 0.20 -20.78
CA MET A 193 14.81 0.12 -19.48
C MET A 193 15.88 -0.98 -19.38
N ALA A 194 15.87 -1.98 -20.27
CA ALA A 194 16.89 -3.03 -20.25
C ALA A 194 18.31 -2.46 -20.47
N GLU A 195 18.45 -1.51 -21.38
CA GLU A 195 19.74 -0.85 -21.65
C GLU A 195 20.17 0.02 -20.47
N VAL A 196 19.22 0.75 -19.86
CA VAL A 196 19.51 1.55 -18.64
C VAL A 196 19.99 0.65 -17.49
N VAL A 197 19.29 -0.46 -17.24
CA VAL A 197 19.67 -1.43 -16.20
C VAL A 197 21.07 -1.99 -16.46
N TYR A 198 21.36 -2.37 -17.71
CA TYR A 198 22.66 -2.92 -18.09
C TYR A 198 23.79 -1.90 -17.93
N THR A 199 23.58 -0.66 -18.37
CA THR A 199 24.57 0.42 -18.23
C THR A 199 24.77 0.80 -16.77
N ALA A 200 23.71 0.95 -15.97
CA ALA A 200 23.83 1.21 -14.53
C ALA A 200 24.64 0.11 -13.82
N TRP A 201 24.39 -1.16 -14.18
CA TRP A 201 25.19 -2.28 -13.67
C TRP A 201 26.67 -2.18 -14.08
N LYS A 202 26.98 -1.85 -15.34
CA LYS A 202 28.37 -1.64 -15.82
C LYS A 202 29.04 -0.50 -15.06
N ASN A 203 28.32 0.58 -14.77
CA ASN A 203 28.79 1.73 -14.00
C ASN A 203 28.92 1.42 -12.49
N GLY A 204 28.66 0.15 -12.11
CA GLY A 204 28.94 -0.39 -10.79
C GLY A 204 27.77 -0.32 -9.81
N SER A 205 26.55 -0.05 -10.28
CA SER A 205 25.32 -0.21 -9.47
C SER A 205 25.06 -1.70 -9.27
N LYS A 206 25.20 -2.15 -8.01
CA LYS A 206 25.02 -3.55 -7.62
C LYS A 206 24.46 -3.59 -6.21
N PHE A 207 23.49 -4.47 -5.98
CA PHE A 207 22.86 -4.60 -4.66
C PHE A 207 22.25 -3.31 -4.13
N ASP A 208 21.57 -2.55 -5.00
CA ASP A 208 21.01 -1.22 -4.69
C ASP A 208 19.96 -1.22 -3.56
N ALA A 209 19.45 -2.40 -3.17
CA ALA A 209 18.59 -2.55 -1.99
C ALA A 209 19.36 -2.35 -0.66
N TRP A 210 20.67 -2.34 -0.67
CA TRP A 210 21.54 -2.04 0.47
C TRP A 210 22.21 -0.69 0.28
N ASN A 211 22.07 0.20 1.25
CA ASN A 211 22.61 1.57 1.20
C ASN A 211 24.12 1.62 0.85
N GLU A 212 24.89 0.60 1.26
CA GLU A 212 26.33 0.49 1.01
C GLU A 212 26.69 0.27 -0.47
N GLY A 213 25.76 -0.32 -1.24
CA GLY A 213 25.94 -0.62 -2.67
C GLY A 213 25.25 0.35 -3.62
N LYS A 214 24.41 1.23 -3.10
CA LYS A 214 23.56 2.11 -3.89
C LYS A 214 24.36 3.18 -4.61
N LYS A 215 24.20 3.23 -5.93
CA LYS A 215 24.79 4.23 -6.81
C LYS A 215 23.72 4.91 -7.67
N TYR A 216 22.99 5.83 -7.06
CA TYR A 216 21.91 6.55 -7.77
C TYR A 216 22.42 7.29 -9.00
N ASP A 217 23.61 7.91 -8.93
CA ASP A 217 24.23 8.63 -10.05
C ASP A 217 24.48 7.71 -11.26
N ALA A 218 24.86 6.45 -11.03
CA ALA A 218 25.06 5.48 -12.12
C ALA A 218 23.75 5.20 -12.90
N TRP A 219 22.60 5.27 -12.24
CA TRP A 219 21.30 5.20 -12.91
C TRP A 219 21.00 6.45 -13.71
N MET A 220 21.28 7.64 -13.17
CA MET A 220 21.04 8.91 -13.87
C MET A 220 21.95 9.04 -15.10
N GLU A 221 23.22 8.64 -14.99
CA GLU A 221 24.14 8.56 -16.12
C GLU A 221 23.64 7.58 -17.19
N ALA A 222 23.16 6.41 -16.80
CA ALA A 222 22.61 5.42 -17.72
C ALA A 222 21.36 5.93 -18.45
N PHE A 223 20.46 6.64 -17.78
CA PHE A 223 19.34 7.30 -18.44
C PHE A 223 19.79 8.34 -19.49
N ALA A 224 20.80 9.16 -19.13
CA ALA A 224 21.34 10.17 -20.01
C ALA A 224 22.05 9.55 -21.23
N GLU A 225 22.83 8.49 -21.06
CA GLU A 225 23.54 7.77 -22.13
C GLU A 225 22.56 7.23 -23.19
N HIS A 226 21.40 6.73 -22.74
CA HIS A 226 20.38 6.20 -23.65
C HIS A 226 19.32 7.22 -24.08
N GLY A 227 19.48 8.50 -23.73
CA GLY A 227 18.55 9.57 -24.11
C GLY A 227 17.14 9.36 -23.60
N LEU A 228 16.99 8.73 -22.43
CA LEU A 228 15.71 8.47 -21.80
C LEU A 228 15.49 9.42 -20.62
N ASP A 229 14.24 9.91 -20.50
CA ASP A 229 13.84 10.73 -19.37
C ASP A 229 13.31 9.85 -18.22
N PRO A 230 13.99 9.81 -17.06
CA PRO A 230 13.50 9.05 -15.91
C PRO A 230 12.14 9.53 -15.41
N LEU A 231 11.82 10.82 -15.56
CA LEU A 231 10.55 11.40 -15.12
C LEU A 231 9.37 10.90 -15.96
N PHE A 232 9.61 10.57 -17.25
CA PHE A 232 8.60 9.99 -18.13
C PHE A 232 8.01 8.70 -17.58
N TYR A 233 8.81 7.87 -16.91
CA TYR A 233 8.36 6.60 -16.34
C TYR A 233 7.64 6.76 -14.99
N THR A 234 7.97 7.79 -14.23
CA THR A 234 7.55 7.94 -12.82
C THR A 234 6.48 9.01 -12.62
N HIS A 235 6.68 10.23 -13.12
CA HIS A 235 5.87 11.40 -12.74
C HIS A 235 4.78 11.75 -13.74
N ARG A 236 4.66 10.98 -14.81
CA ARG A 236 3.64 11.20 -15.82
C ARG A 236 2.33 10.51 -15.42
N GLN A 237 1.23 11.27 -15.44
CA GLN A 237 -0.12 10.71 -15.48
C GLN A 237 -0.30 9.95 -16.78
N ARG A 238 -0.67 8.68 -16.72
CA ARG A 238 -0.90 7.85 -17.90
C ARG A 238 -2.32 8.05 -18.42
N ARG A 239 -2.47 8.03 -19.73
CA ARG A 239 -3.79 8.16 -20.38
C ARG A 239 -4.57 6.85 -20.24
N THR A 240 -5.89 6.96 -20.27
CA THR A 240 -6.78 5.79 -20.12
C THR A 240 -6.77 4.88 -21.35
N ASP A 241 -6.50 5.45 -22.53
CA ASP A 241 -6.40 4.78 -23.82
C ASP A 241 -4.96 4.29 -24.13
N GLU A 242 -4.00 4.57 -23.26
CA GLU A 242 -2.61 4.18 -23.43
C GLU A 242 -2.45 2.66 -23.32
N VAL A 243 -1.66 2.08 -24.25
CA VAL A 243 -1.20 0.70 -24.14
C VAL A 243 -0.03 0.65 -23.16
N PHE A 244 -0.18 -0.08 -22.07
CA PHE A 244 0.87 -0.16 -21.06
C PHE A 244 1.93 -1.21 -21.39
N PRO A 245 3.18 -1.03 -20.96
CA PRO A 245 4.25 -2.00 -21.18
C PRO A 245 3.94 -3.42 -20.72
N TRP A 246 3.06 -3.58 -19.73
CA TRP A 246 2.68 -4.85 -19.10
C TRP A 246 1.37 -5.44 -19.64
N GLU A 247 0.70 -4.83 -20.63
CA GLU A 247 -0.58 -5.34 -21.13
C GLU A 247 -0.50 -6.69 -21.84
N HIS A 248 0.68 -7.08 -22.30
CA HIS A 248 0.92 -8.40 -22.85
C HIS A 248 0.90 -9.52 -21.80
N ILE A 249 0.91 -9.19 -20.52
CA ILE A 249 0.80 -10.13 -19.39
C ILE A 249 -0.60 -9.98 -18.80
N THR A 250 -1.38 -11.04 -18.80
CA THR A 250 -2.71 -11.00 -18.22
C THR A 250 -2.70 -11.44 -16.75
N ALA A 251 -3.26 -10.59 -15.88
CA ALA A 251 -3.60 -10.94 -14.51
C ALA A 251 -5.04 -11.49 -14.37
N ALA A 252 -5.69 -11.80 -15.50
CA ALA A 252 -7.10 -12.20 -15.59
C ALA A 252 -8.10 -11.14 -15.12
N VAL A 253 -7.64 -9.97 -14.70
CA VAL A 253 -8.47 -8.83 -14.32
C VAL A 253 -8.54 -7.85 -15.49
N ARG A 254 -9.74 -7.48 -15.89
CA ARG A 254 -9.97 -6.61 -17.05
C ARG A 254 -9.49 -5.19 -16.78
N LYS A 255 -8.82 -4.55 -17.74
CA LYS A 255 -8.36 -3.16 -17.66
C LYS A 255 -9.53 -2.20 -17.34
N ASN A 256 -10.68 -2.39 -18.00
CA ASN A 256 -11.88 -1.58 -17.75
C ASN A 256 -12.40 -1.73 -16.31
N PHE A 257 -12.31 -2.92 -15.71
CA PHE A 257 -12.67 -3.11 -14.31
C PHE A 257 -11.72 -2.32 -13.39
N LEU A 258 -10.42 -2.41 -13.62
CA LEU A 258 -9.43 -1.65 -12.86
C LEU A 258 -9.64 -0.14 -12.99
N PHE A 259 -10.04 0.34 -14.18
CA PHE A 259 -10.33 1.75 -14.40
C PHE A 259 -11.60 2.21 -13.67
N GLN A 260 -12.66 1.40 -13.70
CA GLN A 260 -13.85 1.70 -12.91
C GLN A 260 -13.55 1.72 -11.41
N ASP A 261 -12.75 0.78 -10.95
CA ASP A 261 -12.32 0.70 -9.56
C ASP A 261 -11.48 1.92 -9.16
N PHE A 262 -10.58 2.37 -10.04
CA PHE A 262 -9.83 3.61 -9.87
C PHE A 262 -10.75 4.83 -9.71
N ARG A 263 -11.74 5.00 -10.58
CA ARG A 263 -12.68 6.11 -10.48
C ARG A 263 -13.45 6.08 -9.16
N GLN A 264 -14.01 4.93 -8.80
CA GLN A 264 -14.75 4.76 -7.56
C GLN A 264 -13.87 4.99 -6.31
N SER A 265 -12.60 4.61 -6.36
CA SER A 265 -11.67 4.85 -5.28
C SER A 265 -11.44 6.34 -5.03
N LEU A 266 -11.31 7.16 -6.08
CA LEU A 266 -11.17 8.62 -5.94
C LEU A 266 -12.40 9.28 -5.30
N GLU A 267 -13.58 8.66 -5.47
CA GLU A 267 -14.82 9.07 -4.81
C GLU A 267 -14.96 8.53 -3.37
N GLY A 268 -13.96 7.77 -2.89
CA GLY A 268 -13.99 7.13 -1.57
C GLY A 268 -15.01 6.00 -1.44
N GLN A 269 -15.46 5.45 -2.55
CA GLN A 269 -16.37 4.30 -2.56
C GLN A 269 -15.62 3.03 -2.18
N ILE A 270 -16.14 2.31 -1.19
CA ILE A 270 -15.54 1.06 -0.72
C ILE A 270 -16.20 -0.11 -1.43
N ARG A 271 -15.38 -1.05 -1.90
CA ARG A 271 -15.87 -2.35 -2.33
C ARG A 271 -15.78 -3.35 -1.19
N VAL A 272 -16.84 -4.09 -1.01
CA VAL A 272 -16.85 -5.24 -0.10
C VAL A 272 -15.97 -6.38 -0.64
N ASP A 273 -15.65 -7.35 0.20
CA ASP A 273 -14.87 -8.52 -0.21
C ASP A 273 -15.55 -9.26 -1.36
N CYS A 274 -14.80 -9.63 -2.38
CA CYS A 274 -15.32 -10.31 -3.58
C CYS A 274 -15.89 -11.71 -3.30
N ARG A 275 -15.75 -12.23 -2.10
CA ARG A 275 -16.46 -13.43 -1.61
C ARG A 275 -17.90 -13.14 -1.19
N LEU A 276 -18.24 -11.88 -0.94
CA LEU A 276 -19.57 -11.44 -0.54
C LEU A 276 -20.38 -10.93 -1.73
N ASP A 277 -19.72 -10.31 -2.70
CA ASP A 277 -20.35 -9.78 -3.91
C ASP A 277 -19.44 -9.93 -5.13
N CYS A 278 -20.01 -10.18 -6.31
CA CYS A 278 -19.25 -10.33 -7.54
C CYS A 278 -19.26 -9.05 -8.37
N PHE A 279 -18.09 -8.49 -8.63
CA PHE A 279 -17.90 -7.25 -9.40
C PHE A 279 -17.56 -7.48 -10.87
N ALA A 280 -17.69 -8.71 -11.38
CA ALA A 280 -17.42 -9.08 -12.78
C ALA A 280 -16.01 -8.67 -13.26
N CYS A 281 -14.99 -8.81 -12.42
CA CYS A 281 -13.61 -8.38 -12.67
C CYS A 281 -12.95 -9.05 -13.89
N GLY A 282 -13.41 -10.22 -14.32
CA GLY A 282 -12.89 -10.96 -15.46
C GLY A 282 -12.26 -12.33 -15.11
N ILE A 283 -11.97 -12.60 -13.85
CA ILE A 283 -11.33 -13.87 -13.42
C ILE A 283 -12.17 -15.09 -13.80
N LEU A 284 -13.48 -15.07 -13.51
CA LEU A 284 -14.33 -16.23 -13.76
C LEU A 284 -14.39 -16.66 -15.25
N PRO A 285 -14.62 -15.75 -16.22
CA PRO A 285 -14.59 -16.14 -17.63
C PRO A 285 -13.21 -16.51 -18.13
N THR A 286 -12.14 -15.87 -17.64
CA THR A 286 -10.76 -16.18 -18.05
C THR A 286 -10.39 -17.63 -17.70
N PHE A 287 -10.80 -18.11 -16.54
CA PHE A 287 -10.52 -19.46 -16.07
C PHE A 287 -11.70 -20.44 -16.25
N ALA A 288 -12.62 -20.14 -17.16
CA ALA A 288 -13.84 -20.95 -17.34
C ALA A 288 -13.55 -22.43 -17.65
N GLN A 289 -12.50 -22.74 -18.43
CA GLN A 289 -12.12 -24.10 -18.73
C GLN A 289 -11.57 -24.82 -17.50
N ILE A 290 -10.59 -24.23 -16.81
CA ILE A 290 -10.00 -24.81 -15.60
C ILE A 290 -11.06 -25.04 -14.52
N ARG A 291 -12.03 -24.14 -14.41
CA ARG A 291 -13.15 -24.28 -13.46
C ARG A 291 -14.07 -25.47 -13.79
N ARG A 292 -14.28 -25.76 -15.08
CA ARG A 292 -15.07 -26.94 -15.50
C ARG A 292 -14.31 -28.25 -15.25
N GLU A 293 -12.99 -28.22 -15.45
CA GLU A 293 -12.14 -29.38 -15.23
C GLU A 293 -11.90 -29.68 -13.74
N ASN A 294 -11.99 -28.64 -12.90
CA ASN A 294 -11.76 -28.73 -11.46
C ASN A 294 -12.95 -28.11 -10.69
N PRO A 295 -14.12 -28.79 -10.68
CA PRO A 295 -15.32 -28.30 -10.01
C PRO A 295 -15.18 -28.47 -8.49
N GLY A 296 -14.48 -27.59 -7.83
CA GLY A 296 -14.29 -27.59 -6.38
C GLY A 296 -14.62 -26.25 -5.74
N ASP A 297 -14.54 -26.19 -4.41
CA ASP A 297 -14.85 -25.00 -3.60
C ASP A 297 -13.91 -23.82 -3.83
N VAL A 298 -12.77 -24.02 -4.51
CA VAL A 298 -11.70 -23.02 -4.69
C VAL A 298 -12.16 -21.78 -5.50
N TRP A 299 -13.16 -21.98 -6.39
CA TRP A 299 -13.62 -20.94 -7.32
C TRP A 299 -14.96 -20.29 -6.92
N LYS A 300 -15.31 -20.30 -5.66
CA LYS A 300 -16.56 -19.69 -5.19
C LYS A 300 -16.47 -18.17 -5.24
N CYS A 301 -16.94 -17.61 -6.35
CA CYS A 301 -17.48 -16.26 -6.33
C CYS A 301 -18.98 -16.36 -6.00
N PRO A 302 -19.55 -15.36 -5.32
CA PRO A 302 -21.00 -15.27 -5.16
C PRO A 302 -21.70 -15.27 -6.51
N ASP A 303 -22.90 -15.81 -6.57
CA ASP A 303 -23.72 -15.70 -7.77
C ASP A 303 -23.89 -14.23 -8.14
N VAL A 304 -23.58 -13.91 -9.40
CA VAL A 304 -23.85 -12.58 -9.93
C VAL A 304 -25.38 -12.43 -9.88
N LYS A 305 -25.89 -11.67 -8.93
CA LYS A 305 -27.27 -11.19 -9.00
C LYS A 305 -27.33 -10.39 -10.29
N SER A 306 -27.87 -10.99 -11.35
CA SER A 306 -28.10 -10.25 -12.59
C SER A 306 -28.77 -8.95 -12.20
N PRO A 307 -28.21 -7.78 -12.49
CA PRO A 307 -28.96 -6.54 -12.34
C PRO A 307 -30.19 -6.79 -13.21
N GLY A 308 -31.38 -6.85 -12.58
CA GLY A 308 -32.59 -7.01 -13.32
C GLY A 308 -32.50 -6.05 -14.47
N LYS A 309 -32.84 -6.48 -15.70
CA LYS A 309 -32.67 -5.75 -16.95
C LYS A 309 -33.16 -4.29 -16.81
N LYS A 310 -32.42 -3.44 -16.14
CA LYS A 310 -32.49 -2.02 -16.35
C LYS A 310 -31.70 -1.82 -17.63
N ALA A 311 -32.42 -1.57 -18.72
CA ALA A 311 -31.82 -1.18 -19.98
C ALA A 311 -30.70 -0.18 -19.71
N ILE A 312 -29.51 -0.53 -20.11
CA ILE A 312 -28.43 0.44 -20.28
C ILE A 312 -29.04 1.47 -21.23
N PRO A 313 -29.13 2.76 -20.86
CA PRO A 313 -29.48 3.76 -21.83
C PRO A 313 -28.51 3.64 -22.98
N GLN A 314 -29.00 3.26 -24.16
CA GLN A 314 -28.28 3.44 -25.39
C GLN A 314 -28.27 4.96 -25.63
N GLY A 315 -27.15 5.58 -25.39
CA GLY A 315 -26.99 7.02 -25.60
C GLY A 315 -25.95 7.52 -24.62
N ASP A 316 -24.76 7.42 -25.02
CA ASP A 316 -23.89 8.52 -25.30
C ASP A 316 -22.50 7.93 -25.54
N ASN A 317 -22.00 8.18 -26.72
CA ASN A 317 -20.59 8.07 -27.06
C ASN A 317 -19.80 8.73 -25.94
N VAL A 318 -19.22 7.91 -25.04
CA VAL A 318 -18.31 8.41 -24.01
C VAL A 318 -16.96 8.72 -24.66
N ASN A 319 -17.00 9.64 -25.63
CA ASN A 319 -15.87 10.51 -25.99
C ASN A 319 -15.86 11.74 -25.07
N GLY A 320 -16.32 11.60 -23.86
CA GLY A 320 -16.10 12.54 -22.78
C GLY A 320 -14.66 12.38 -22.34
N ALA A 321 -13.75 13.14 -22.97
CA ALA A 321 -12.45 13.40 -22.39
C ALA A 321 -12.68 13.83 -20.95
N VAL A 322 -12.18 13.04 -20.01
CA VAL A 322 -11.98 13.50 -18.64
C VAL A 322 -11.08 14.71 -18.79
N THR A 323 -11.64 15.91 -18.58
CA THR A 323 -10.89 17.14 -18.75
C THR A 323 -9.69 17.12 -17.82
N SER A 324 -8.56 17.62 -18.28
CA SER A 324 -7.31 17.75 -17.55
C SER A 324 -7.48 18.35 -16.15
N ASP A 325 -8.53 19.13 -15.93
CA ASP A 325 -8.85 19.80 -14.67
C ASP A 325 -9.38 18.88 -13.55
N GLN A 326 -9.97 17.75 -13.88
CA GLN A 326 -10.41 16.75 -12.88
C GLN A 326 -9.28 15.81 -12.43
N LEU A 327 -8.15 15.82 -13.12
CA LEU A 327 -6.96 15.02 -12.81
C LEU A 327 -5.81 15.85 -12.22
N ALA A 328 -5.95 17.18 -12.19
CA ALA A 328 -4.92 18.11 -11.71
C ALA A 328 -5.01 18.37 -10.19
N VAL A 329 -5.15 17.33 -9.37
CA VAL A 329 -5.24 17.50 -7.90
C VAL A 329 -3.86 17.58 -7.23
N ASN A 330 -2.76 17.58 -7.98
CA ASN A 330 -1.41 17.57 -7.40
C ASN A 330 -0.52 18.75 -7.77
N SER A 331 -1.06 19.88 -8.23
CA SER A 331 -0.26 21.11 -8.34
C SER A 331 -0.37 21.94 -7.06
N LEU A 332 0.49 21.64 -6.08
CA LEU A 332 0.80 22.63 -5.05
C LEU A 332 1.50 23.83 -5.70
N PRO A 333 1.15 25.07 -5.35
CA PRO A 333 1.88 26.24 -5.85
C PRO A 333 3.34 26.12 -5.40
N VAL A 334 4.24 26.27 -6.36
CA VAL A 334 5.66 26.49 -6.07
C VAL A 334 5.74 27.82 -5.32
N VAL A 335 5.95 27.76 -4.02
CA VAL A 335 6.28 28.95 -3.23
C VAL A 335 7.69 29.33 -3.64
N GLY A 336 7.76 30.29 -4.54
CA GLY A 336 9.00 30.97 -4.89
C GLY A 336 9.46 31.82 -3.73
N GLY A 337 10.75 31.69 -3.41
CA GLY A 337 11.45 32.53 -2.44
C GLY A 337 12.78 31.88 -2.10
#